data_0a36ea74fe257a0067d0239692717600
#
_entry.id   0a36ea74fe257a0067d0239692717600
#
_cell.length_a   1.000
_cell.length_b   1.000
_cell.length_c   1.000
_cell.angle_alpha   90.00
_cell.angle_beta   90.00
_cell.angle_gamma   90.00
#
_symmetry.space_group_name_H-M   'P 1'
#
loop_
_entity.id
_entity.type
_entity.pdbx_description
1 polymer ?
#
loop_
_entity_poly.entity_id
_entity_poly.type
_entity_poly.pdbx_seq_one_letter_code
_entity_poly.pdbx_strand_id
1 'polypeptide(L)'
;MRWPRLAICFSVLLVLGALVSTSPRIFAQSIRLHVDLTDAPRNLYHAKLSIPATPGAMTLVFPKWIPGNHRPSGPIAALTGIRFEAAGKPLVWQRDDVDMYAFHVTVPDAAHELDVSLDAITSSDSAGGGGPAASSNLLDLNWNAVVLYPQGADSGAVEFVPSVRLPAGWKFGTALVPAHASGDEVEFAPVSLTTLVDSPLIAGVHYLRIDLTTAAETPAHEMDLVADSEADLAMKPEHLAAYRKLVAETGALFGARHYRQYHFLYTLSDQVGEHGLEHHESNDSVAAERTLLDPDLHMLYASLLPHEFAHSWNGKYRRPAGLATRNYQEPMIGDLLWVYEGLTDYLGNLLAERSGLLSEEQYREALASSAASLDHRSGRIWRPLEDTARSVQMLRLMGPQWSSWRRSLDYYPEGELIWLEVDAIIRQQTHGQHSLDDFCRRFHGGQSGPPMVVSYTFDDVVRALNEVTPYDWASLLRDRVGSTSTHAPLGGIERDGWRLIYNDQPNAFTKALEKAGEVL
;
A
#
# COMPACT_ATOMS: atom_id res chain seq x y z
N MET A 1 78.04 -8.64 43.32
CA MET A 1 77.24 -7.43 43.61
C MET A 1 76.76 -6.84 42.33
N ARG A 2 75.48 -7.09 41.98
CA ARG A 2 74.77 -6.45 40.82
C ARG A 2 73.39 -6.09 41.29
N TRP A 3 73.04 -4.84 41.27
CA TRP A 3 71.81 -4.26 41.64
C TRP A 3 70.82 -4.32 40.42
N PRO A 4 69.51 -4.62 40.57
CA PRO A 4 68.57 -4.56 39.47
C PRO A 4 67.99 -3.14 39.32
N ARG A 5 67.87 -2.72 38.07
CA ARG A 5 67.23 -1.44 37.69
C ARG A 5 65.68 -1.62 37.70
N LEU A 6 65.03 -0.79 38.52
CA LEU A 6 63.56 -0.60 38.44
C LEU A 6 63.20 0.17 37.17
N ALA A 7 62.37 -0.37 36.32
CA ALA A 7 61.72 0.33 35.24
C ALA A 7 60.33 0.81 35.73
N ILE A 8 60.16 2.13 35.80
CA ILE A 8 58.87 2.77 36.10
C ILE A 8 58.12 2.91 34.78
N CYS A 9 57.02 2.14 34.61
CA CYS A 9 56.06 2.29 33.51
C CYS A 9 55.06 3.42 33.86
N PHE A 10 55.14 4.54 33.16
CA PHE A 10 54.08 5.55 33.16
C PHE A 10 52.96 5.10 32.23
N SER A 11 51.80 4.70 32.78
CA SER A 11 50.57 4.46 32.03
C SER A 11 49.88 5.81 31.79
N VAL A 12 49.89 6.26 30.56
CA VAL A 12 49.08 7.42 30.12
C VAL A 12 47.68 6.90 29.82
N LEU A 13 46.71 7.19 30.69
CA LEU A 13 45.29 7.00 30.42
C LEU A 13 44.82 8.08 29.44
N LEU A 14 44.60 7.71 28.17
CA LEU A 14 43.86 8.51 27.20
C LEU A 14 42.37 8.37 27.46
N VAL A 15 41.76 9.37 28.08
CA VAL A 15 40.29 9.50 28.17
C VAL A 15 39.80 10.05 26.82
N LEU A 16 39.33 9.16 25.93
CA LEU A 16 38.54 9.55 24.76
C LEU A 16 37.17 9.99 25.25
N GLY A 17 36.95 11.29 25.38
CA GLY A 17 35.63 11.88 25.51
C GLY A 17 34.84 11.68 24.20
N ALA A 18 33.92 10.73 24.17
CA ALA A 18 32.93 10.63 23.12
C ALA A 18 32.01 11.87 23.19
N LEU A 19 32.26 12.84 22.32
CA LEU A 19 31.29 13.90 22.01
C LEU A 19 30.06 13.23 21.36
N VAL A 20 29.10 12.85 22.18
CA VAL A 20 27.75 12.57 21.71
C VAL A 20 27.19 13.91 21.22
N SER A 21 27.27 14.16 19.92
CA SER A 21 26.52 15.23 19.28
C SER A 21 25.05 14.91 19.40
N THR A 22 24.41 15.40 20.45
CA THR A 22 22.96 15.48 20.51
C THR A 22 22.54 16.50 19.48
N SER A 23 22.22 16.03 18.27
CA SER A 23 21.44 16.84 17.35
C SER A 23 20.16 17.28 18.07
N PRO A 24 19.85 18.57 18.14
CA PRO A 24 18.63 19.00 18.78
C PRO A 24 17.45 18.33 18.08
N ARG A 25 16.60 17.61 18.83
CA ARG A 25 15.29 17.20 18.35
C ARG A 25 14.49 18.47 18.08
N ILE A 26 14.47 18.93 16.81
CA ILE A 26 13.87 20.21 16.39
C ILE A 26 12.35 20.18 16.50
N PHE A 27 11.72 19.04 16.74
CA PHE A 27 10.27 18.93 16.84
C PHE A 27 9.85 18.45 18.24
N ALA A 28 9.82 19.38 19.20
CA ALA A 28 9.21 19.15 20.52
C ALA A 28 7.68 19.39 20.49
N GLN A 29 7.09 19.80 19.36
CA GLN A 29 5.67 20.11 19.20
C GLN A 29 5.11 19.43 17.97
N SER A 30 3.91 18.85 18.11
CA SER A 30 3.17 18.16 17.04
C SER A 30 2.57 19.16 16.06
N ILE A 31 2.41 18.78 14.81
CA ILE A 31 1.61 19.50 13.81
C ILE A 31 0.14 19.21 14.09
N ARG A 32 -0.68 20.24 14.34
CA ARG A 32 -2.14 20.06 14.39
C ARG A 32 -2.68 20.14 12.97
N LEU A 33 -3.54 19.18 12.62
CA LEU A 33 -4.20 19.11 11.33
C LEU A 33 -5.71 19.00 11.55
N HIS A 34 -6.47 19.92 10.99
CA HIS A 34 -7.93 19.84 10.95
C HIS A 34 -8.40 19.81 9.50
N VAL A 35 -9.22 18.81 9.15
CA VAL A 35 -9.80 18.68 7.80
C VAL A 35 -11.32 18.79 7.90
N ASP A 36 -11.87 19.86 7.34
CA ASP A 36 -13.32 20.03 7.19
C ASP A 36 -13.77 19.37 5.89
N LEU A 37 -14.55 18.29 6.03
CA LEU A 37 -15.06 17.47 4.94
C LEU A 37 -16.54 17.77 4.62
N THR A 38 -17.12 18.80 5.23
CA THR A 38 -18.55 19.14 5.04
C THR A 38 -18.90 19.50 3.59
N ASP A 39 -17.92 19.95 2.81
CA ASP A 39 -18.05 20.23 1.36
C ASP A 39 -17.61 19.04 0.47
N ALA A 40 -17.35 17.85 1.04
CA ALA A 40 -17.04 16.64 0.26
C ALA A 40 -18.11 16.32 -0.82
N PRO A 41 -19.43 16.47 -0.54
CA PRO A 41 -20.46 16.30 -1.57
C PRO A 41 -20.35 17.28 -2.76
N ARG A 42 -19.48 18.27 -2.65
CA ARG A 42 -19.17 19.26 -3.69
C ARG A 42 -17.75 19.09 -4.25
N ASN A 43 -17.12 17.96 -3.97
CA ASN A 43 -15.77 17.60 -4.39
C ASN A 43 -14.68 18.55 -3.82
N LEU A 44 -14.80 18.94 -2.55
CA LEU A 44 -13.86 19.86 -1.93
C LEU A 44 -13.59 19.51 -0.47
N TYR A 45 -12.32 19.40 -0.09
CA TYR A 45 -11.86 19.24 1.29
C TYR A 45 -11.08 20.48 1.71
N HIS A 46 -11.30 20.97 2.94
CA HIS A 46 -10.61 22.11 3.49
C HIS A 46 -9.69 21.69 4.64
N ALA A 47 -8.40 21.96 4.51
CA ALA A 47 -7.43 21.62 5.55
C ALA A 47 -6.79 22.85 6.18
N LYS A 48 -6.57 22.77 7.49
CA LYS A 48 -5.82 23.74 8.28
C LYS A 48 -4.74 23.05 9.07
N LEU A 49 -3.51 23.54 8.96
CA LEU A 49 -2.36 23.03 9.69
C LEU A 49 -1.79 24.14 10.57
N SER A 50 -1.46 23.81 11.81
CA SER A 50 -0.61 24.63 12.67
C SER A 50 0.73 23.90 12.82
N ILE A 51 1.76 24.46 12.22
CA ILE A 51 3.10 23.85 12.07
C ILE A 51 4.08 24.59 12.98
N PRO A 52 4.78 23.91 13.91
CA PRO A 52 5.86 24.52 14.68
C PRO A 52 6.92 25.08 13.72
N ALA A 53 7.32 26.33 13.92
CA ALA A 53 8.21 27.03 13.04
C ALA A 53 9.32 27.76 13.81
N THR A 54 10.46 27.96 13.14
CA THR A 54 11.55 28.79 13.61
C THR A 54 11.68 30.00 12.70
N PRO A 55 12.02 31.19 13.23
CA PRO A 55 12.26 32.38 12.41
C PRO A 55 13.27 32.13 11.29
N GLY A 56 13.03 32.71 10.13
CA GLY A 56 13.89 32.60 8.95
C GLY A 56 13.28 31.82 7.80
N ALA A 57 14.11 31.42 6.84
CA ALA A 57 13.67 30.65 5.68
C ALA A 57 13.23 29.24 6.06
N MET A 58 12.05 28.83 5.62
CA MET A 58 11.48 27.50 5.82
C MET A 58 10.94 26.96 4.51
N THR A 59 11.18 25.69 4.26
CA THR A 59 10.61 24.97 3.12
C THR A 59 9.68 23.87 3.65
N LEU A 60 8.44 23.90 3.19
CA LEU A 60 7.46 22.84 3.41
C LEU A 60 7.27 22.04 2.14
N VAL A 61 7.03 20.74 2.28
CA VAL A 61 6.84 19.84 1.14
C VAL A 61 5.52 19.08 1.25
N PHE A 62 4.88 18.89 0.11
CA PHE A 62 3.72 18.04 -0.07
C PHE A 62 4.19 16.62 -0.40
N PRO A 63 3.56 15.54 0.11
CA PRO A 63 3.95 14.18 -0.20
C PRO A 63 3.98 13.91 -1.72
N LYS A 64 5.10 13.42 -2.22
CA LYS A 64 5.36 13.20 -3.66
C LYS A 64 5.34 11.73 -4.03
N TRP A 65 6.08 10.89 -3.29
CA TRP A 65 6.17 9.45 -3.51
C TRP A 65 5.22 8.73 -2.55
N ILE A 66 4.07 8.29 -3.09
CA ILE A 66 3.06 7.64 -2.27
C ILE A 66 3.34 6.13 -2.21
N PRO A 67 3.49 5.54 -1.02
CA PRO A 67 3.61 4.09 -0.85
C PRO A 67 2.42 3.36 -1.50
N GLY A 68 2.69 2.20 -2.13
CA GLY A 68 1.68 1.46 -2.89
C GLY A 68 1.52 1.92 -4.33
N ASN A 69 1.68 3.21 -4.62
CA ASN A 69 1.68 3.71 -5.99
C ASN A 69 3.02 3.56 -6.72
N HIS A 70 4.11 3.33 -6.00
CA HIS A 70 5.48 3.10 -6.51
C HIS A 70 6.01 4.19 -7.46
N ARG A 71 5.43 5.40 -7.41
CA ARG A 71 5.72 6.52 -8.32
C ARG A 71 5.48 7.87 -7.62
N PRO A 72 5.96 8.99 -8.19
CA PRO A 72 5.68 10.33 -7.67
C PRO A 72 4.23 10.75 -8.01
N SER A 73 3.26 10.13 -7.34
CA SER A 73 1.82 10.27 -7.60
C SER A 73 1.10 11.19 -6.61
N GLY A 74 1.82 11.84 -5.70
CA GLY A 74 1.20 12.79 -4.78
C GLY A 74 0.29 13.77 -5.55
N PRO A 75 -0.98 13.96 -5.12
CA PRO A 75 -1.99 14.67 -5.90
C PRO A 75 -1.81 16.18 -5.87
N ILE A 76 -0.61 16.66 -6.23
CA ILE A 76 -0.26 18.09 -6.18
C ILE A 76 -1.13 18.98 -7.09
N ALA A 77 -1.69 18.42 -8.15
CA ALA A 77 -2.61 19.13 -9.04
C ALA A 77 -3.99 19.36 -8.39
N ALA A 78 -4.34 18.55 -7.40
CA ALA A 78 -5.58 18.73 -6.63
C ALA A 78 -5.45 19.81 -5.54
N LEU A 79 -4.21 20.17 -5.16
CA LEU A 79 -3.95 21.20 -4.15
C LEU A 79 -4.29 22.61 -4.68
N THR A 80 -5.16 23.31 -3.98
CA THR A 80 -5.59 24.66 -4.30
C THR A 80 -5.75 25.53 -3.05
N GLY A 81 -6.04 26.82 -3.20
CA GLY A 81 -6.36 27.71 -2.09
C GLY A 81 -5.27 27.90 -1.03
N ILE A 82 -4.03 27.50 -1.30
CA ILE A 82 -2.95 27.49 -0.29
C ILE A 82 -2.62 28.90 0.20
N ARG A 83 -2.56 29.06 1.52
CA ARG A 83 -2.20 30.31 2.22
C ARG A 83 -1.31 30.00 3.41
N PHE A 84 -0.38 30.89 3.68
CA PHE A 84 0.50 30.84 4.84
C PHE A 84 0.32 32.10 5.67
N GLU A 85 0.18 31.92 6.98
CA GLU A 85 0.02 33.00 7.93
C GLU A 85 0.91 32.77 9.15
N ALA A 86 1.38 33.85 9.77
CA ALA A 86 2.03 33.80 11.06
C ALA A 86 1.54 34.95 11.93
N ALA A 87 1.18 34.65 13.19
CA ALA A 87 0.57 35.63 14.11
C ALA A 87 -0.60 36.40 13.48
N GLY A 88 -1.45 35.71 12.72
CA GLY A 88 -2.64 36.26 12.05
C GLY A 88 -2.34 37.19 10.87
N LYS A 89 -1.12 37.19 10.34
CA LYS A 89 -0.73 37.99 9.17
C LYS A 89 -0.36 37.07 8.01
N PRO A 90 -0.86 37.35 6.79
CA PRO A 90 -0.51 36.59 5.60
C PRO A 90 0.98 36.76 5.26
N LEU A 91 1.60 35.65 4.85
CA LEU A 91 2.98 35.59 4.40
C LEU A 91 3.04 35.39 2.89
N VAL A 92 4.03 36.00 2.28
CA VAL A 92 4.38 35.71 0.87
C VAL A 92 5.09 34.36 0.83
N TRP A 93 4.67 33.52 -0.07
CA TRP A 93 5.27 32.22 -0.33
C TRP A 93 5.59 32.05 -1.81
N GLN A 94 6.49 31.15 -2.12
CA GLN A 94 6.86 30.81 -3.50
C GLN A 94 6.92 29.28 -3.63
N ARG A 95 6.36 28.75 -4.73
CA ARG A 95 6.59 27.37 -5.13
C ARG A 95 8.01 27.25 -5.68
N ASP A 96 8.70 26.14 -5.43
CA ASP A 96 10.00 25.85 -6.03
C ASP A 96 9.88 25.75 -7.57
N ASP A 97 10.85 26.29 -8.28
CA ASP A 97 10.82 26.36 -9.74
C ASP A 97 11.05 24.99 -10.42
N VAL A 98 11.59 24.00 -9.70
CA VAL A 98 11.91 22.67 -10.20
C VAL A 98 11.11 21.59 -9.50
N ASP A 99 11.03 21.63 -8.18
CA ASP A 99 10.22 20.69 -7.40
C ASP A 99 8.85 21.27 -7.08
N MET A 100 7.87 20.95 -7.90
CA MET A 100 6.49 21.45 -7.77
C MET A 100 5.84 21.09 -6.43
N TYR A 101 6.43 20.19 -5.66
CA TYR A 101 5.94 19.74 -4.35
C TYR A 101 6.49 20.58 -3.18
N ALA A 102 7.41 21.52 -3.42
CA ALA A 102 8.05 22.33 -2.40
C ALA A 102 7.53 23.77 -2.38
N PHE A 103 7.38 24.33 -1.16
CA PHE A 103 6.89 25.70 -0.90
C PHE A 103 7.84 26.41 0.03
N HIS A 104 8.33 27.57 -0.39
CA HIS A 104 9.25 28.42 0.38
C HIS A 104 8.51 29.57 1.05
N VAL A 105 8.79 29.80 2.32
CA VAL A 105 8.23 30.89 3.13
C VAL A 105 9.29 31.44 4.07
N THR A 106 9.19 32.73 4.41
CA THR A 106 10.04 33.33 5.44
C THR A 106 9.20 33.56 6.70
N VAL A 107 9.54 32.84 7.76
CA VAL A 107 8.90 32.98 9.08
C VAL A 107 9.43 34.24 9.77
N PRO A 108 8.56 35.16 10.24
CA PRO A 108 8.99 36.37 10.96
C PRO A 108 9.67 36.05 12.30
N ASP A 109 10.57 36.93 12.74
CA ASP A 109 11.40 36.76 13.96
C ASP A 109 10.59 36.48 15.25
N ALA A 110 9.36 37.01 15.32
CA ALA A 110 8.50 36.85 16.50
C ALA A 110 7.54 35.63 16.40
N ALA A 111 7.58 34.89 15.30
CA ALA A 111 6.66 33.76 15.09
C ALA A 111 7.35 32.43 15.38
N HIS A 112 6.66 31.56 16.11
CA HIS A 112 7.07 30.19 16.43
C HIS A 112 6.08 29.13 15.93
N GLU A 113 5.05 29.57 15.23
CA GLU A 113 4.03 28.75 14.60
C GLU A 113 3.67 29.34 13.24
N LEU A 114 3.46 28.49 12.28
CA LEU A 114 3.02 28.80 10.92
C LEU A 114 1.65 28.16 10.71
N ASP A 115 0.65 28.98 10.45
CA ASP A 115 -0.68 28.51 10.07
C ASP A 115 -0.73 28.36 8.54
N VAL A 116 -1.17 27.19 8.10
CA VAL A 116 -1.36 26.90 6.67
C VAL A 116 -2.81 26.50 6.45
N SER A 117 -3.46 27.12 5.49
CA SER A 117 -4.74 26.64 4.97
C SER A 117 -4.57 26.21 3.52
N LEU A 118 -5.24 25.14 3.15
CA LEU A 118 -5.26 24.62 1.79
C LEU A 118 -6.59 23.91 1.51
N ASP A 119 -6.94 23.83 0.24
CA ASP A 119 -8.07 23.05 -0.22
C ASP A 119 -7.58 21.93 -1.14
N ALA A 120 -8.23 20.77 -1.08
CA ALA A 120 -8.00 19.67 -2.01
C ALA A 120 -9.27 19.43 -2.83
N ILE A 121 -9.13 19.49 -4.15
CA ILE A 121 -10.20 19.16 -5.09
C ILE A 121 -10.21 17.64 -5.24
N THR A 122 -11.38 17.01 -5.01
CA THR A 122 -11.53 15.58 -5.24
C THR A 122 -11.83 15.28 -6.71
N SER A 123 -11.52 14.09 -7.15
CA SER A 123 -11.75 13.62 -8.51
C SER A 123 -12.48 12.30 -8.50
N SER A 124 -13.39 12.10 -9.44
CA SER A 124 -13.96 10.78 -9.75
C SER A 124 -12.96 9.87 -10.48
N ASP A 125 -11.91 10.45 -11.07
CA ASP A 125 -10.88 9.73 -11.85
C ASP A 125 -9.58 9.52 -11.05
N SER A 126 -9.65 9.00 -9.84
CA SER A 126 -8.45 8.62 -9.08
C SER A 126 -7.85 7.31 -9.59
N ALA A 127 -7.40 7.28 -10.84
CA ALA A 127 -6.70 6.13 -11.38
C ALA A 127 -5.47 5.78 -10.52
N GLY A 128 -5.56 4.73 -9.74
CA GLY A 128 -4.45 4.15 -8.99
C GLY A 128 -4.37 4.48 -7.51
N GLY A 129 -5.43 4.98 -6.87
CA GLY A 129 -5.47 5.22 -5.41
C GLY A 129 -4.62 6.40 -4.92
N GLY A 130 -4.71 6.71 -3.62
CA GLY A 130 -3.89 7.74 -2.96
C GLY A 130 -4.22 9.19 -3.30
N GLY A 131 -5.30 9.44 -4.02
CA GLY A 131 -5.87 10.77 -4.24
C GLY A 131 -7.20 10.95 -3.50
N PRO A 132 -7.60 12.20 -3.19
CA PRO A 132 -8.89 12.45 -2.54
C PRO A 132 -10.03 12.17 -3.53
N ALA A 133 -11.02 11.38 -3.12
CA ALA A 133 -12.18 11.06 -3.92
C ALA A 133 -13.47 11.32 -3.15
N ALA A 134 -14.52 11.77 -3.84
CA ALA A 134 -15.83 11.97 -3.23
C ALA A 134 -16.96 11.94 -4.25
N SER A 135 -18.15 11.62 -3.75
CA SER A 135 -19.43 11.78 -4.42
C SER A 135 -20.42 12.51 -3.51
N SER A 136 -21.68 12.60 -3.93
CA SER A 136 -22.73 13.16 -3.06
C SER A 136 -22.98 12.37 -1.78
N ASN A 137 -22.60 11.08 -1.72
CA ASN A 137 -22.99 10.14 -0.70
C ASN A 137 -21.81 9.54 0.09
N LEU A 138 -20.60 9.64 -0.42
CA LEU A 138 -19.41 9.06 0.21
C LEU A 138 -18.14 9.89 -0.08
N LEU A 139 -17.11 9.62 0.69
CA LEU A 139 -15.77 10.20 0.50
C LEU A 139 -14.68 9.19 0.87
N ASP A 140 -13.53 9.40 0.28
CA ASP A 140 -12.26 8.78 0.59
C ASP A 140 -11.22 9.87 0.86
N LEU A 141 -10.73 9.92 2.10
CA LEU A 141 -9.69 10.83 2.54
C LEU A 141 -8.35 10.10 2.65
N ASN A 142 -7.53 10.25 1.65
CA ASN A 142 -6.12 9.94 1.72
C ASN A 142 -5.36 11.15 2.28
N TRP A 143 -4.82 11.05 3.51
CA TRP A 143 -4.21 12.18 4.23
C TRP A 143 -3.03 12.84 3.52
N ASN A 144 -2.33 12.12 2.65
CA ASN A 144 -1.28 12.69 1.80
C ASN A 144 -1.77 13.83 0.89
N ALA A 145 -3.08 13.94 0.64
CA ALA A 145 -3.68 15.01 -0.16
C ALA A 145 -3.88 16.34 0.60
N VAL A 146 -3.75 16.34 1.92
CA VAL A 146 -4.09 17.48 2.78
C VAL A 146 -2.98 17.86 3.78
N VAL A 147 -1.76 17.33 3.64
CA VAL A 147 -0.65 17.59 4.54
C VAL A 147 0.52 18.32 3.88
N LEU A 148 1.18 19.15 4.68
CA LEU A 148 2.50 19.69 4.43
C LEU A 148 3.39 19.39 5.63
N TYR A 149 4.68 19.13 5.38
CA TYR A 149 5.65 18.88 6.42
C TYR A 149 7.02 19.49 6.07
N PRO A 150 7.91 19.74 7.05
CA PRO A 150 9.21 20.35 6.79
C PRO A 150 10.10 19.50 5.89
N GLN A 151 10.73 20.11 4.89
CA GLN A 151 11.65 19.45 3.97
C GLN A 151 12.80 18.76 4.73
N GLY A 152 13.12 17.53 4.33
CA GLY A 152 14.21 16.72 4.90
C GLY A 152 13.86 16.05 6.24
N ALA A 153 12.67 16.27 6.79
CA ALA A 153 12.23 15.58 7.99
C ALA A 153 11.98 14.09 7.71
N ASP A 154 12.25 13.25 8.71
CA ASP A 154 11.89 11.83 8.70
C ASP A 154 10.39 11.71 9.01
N SER A 155 9.64 11.07 8.11
CA SER A 155 8.18 10.95 8.26
C SER A 155 7.75 10.16 9.50
N GLY A 156 8.57 9.24 9.97
CA GLY A 156 8.36 8.52 11.22
C GLY A 156 8.58 9.36 12.48
N ALA A 157 9.28 10.50 12.35
CA ALA A 157 9.60 11.39 13.48
C ALA A 157 8.73 12.66 13.53
N VAL A 158 8.00 12.99 12.47
CA VAL A 158 7.06 14.12 12.45
C VAL A 158 5.73 13.65 13.01
N GLU A 159 5.32 14.23 14.15
CA GLU A 159 4.07 13.90 14.82
C GLU A 159 2.93 14.82 14.37
N PHE A 160 1.76 14.24 14.13
CA PHE A 160 0.51 14.93 13.81
C PHE A 160 -0.56 14.64 14.87
N VAL A 161 -1.40 15.63 15.16
CA VAL A 161 -2.67 15.50 15.87
C VAL A 161 -3.78 15.77 14.85
N PRO A 162 -4.30 14.73 14.19
CA PRO A 162 -5.30 14.91 13.15
C PRO A 162 -6.71 14.99 13.72
N SER A 163 -7.56 15.78 13.06
CA SER A 163 -8.99 15.84 13.33
C SER A 163 -9.77 16.04 12.03
N VAL A 164 -11.02 15.59 12.02
CA VAL A 164 -11.94 15.77 10.89
C VAL A 164 -13.27 16.31 11.36
N ARG A 165 -13.91 17.10 10.49
CA ARG A 165 -15.32 17.42 10.56
C ARG A 165 -16.03 16.76 9.39
N LEU A 166 -16.95 15.85 9.69
CA LEU A 166 -17.72 15.10 8.70
C LEU A 166 -18.98 15.87 8.27
N PRO A 167 -19.54 15.59 7.09
CA PRO A 167 -20.91 16.00 6.77
C PRO A 167 -21.88 15.43 7.80
N ALA A 168 -22.94 16.19 8.12
CA ALA A 168 -23.87 15.85 9.19
C ALA A 168 -24.50 14.46 8.99
N GLY A 169 -24.37 13.60 10.00
CA GLY A 169 -24.93 12.26 10.03
C GLY A 169 -24.14 11.21 9.26
N TRP A 170 -23.02 11.55 8.62
CA TRP A 170 -22.15 10.57 7.98
C TRP A 170 -21.40 9.75 9.03
N LYS A 171 -21.17 8.48 8.71
CA LYS A 171 -20.33 7.56 9.49
C LYS A 171 -19.03 7.30 8.78
N PHE A 172 -18.00 6.79 9.49
CA PHE A 172 -16.67 6.61 8.93
C PHE A 172 -16.00 5.31 9.40
N GLY A 173 -15.03 4.86 8.60
CA GLY A 173 -14.07 3.80 8.91
C GLY A 173 -12.64 4.30 8.71
N THR A 174 -11.73 3.90 9.61
CA THR A 174 -10.29 4.17 9.54
C THR A 174 -9.55 3.34 10.60
N ALA A 175 -8.25 3.08 10.37
CA ALA A 175 -7.39 2.47 11.39
C ALA A 175 -6.89 3.46 12.46
N LEU A 176 -7.10 4.78 12.29
CA LEU A 176 -6.76 5.77 13.32
C LEU A 176 -7.65 5.60 14.54
N VAL A 177 -7.05 5.72 15.72
CA VAL A 177 -7.76 5.61 17.01
C VAL A 177 -8.40 6.94 17.37
N PRO A 178 -9.74 7.06 17.45
CA PRO A 178 -10.40 8.26 17.95
C PRO A 178 -10.03 8.53 19.42
N ALA A 179 -9.54 9.74 19.70
CA ALA A 179 -9.28 10.21 21.05
C ALA A 179 -10.50 10.94 21.65
N HIS A 180 -11.19 11.71 20.80
CA HIS A 180 -12.40 12.43 21.18
C HIS A 180 -13.35 12.54 19.99
N ALA A 181 -14.66 12.37 20.23
CA ALA A 181 -15.69 12.58 19.22
C ALA A 181 -16.86 13.36 19.82
N SER A 182 -17.34 14.40 19.12
CA SER A 182 -18.45 15.24 19.56
C SER A 182 -19.25 15.72 18.35
N GLY A 183 -20.44 15.17 18.17
CA GLY A 183 -21.25 15.42 16.96
C GLY A 183 -20.53 14.93 15.71
N ASP A 184 -20.33 15.83 14.75
CA ASP A 184 -19.65 15.51 13.48
C ASP A 184 -18.13 15.76 13.53
N GLU A 185 -17.58 16.16 14.69
CA GLU A 185 -16.14 16.38 14.91
C GLU A 185 -15.48 15.15 15.53
N VAL A 186 -14.36 14.72 14.95
CA VAL A 186 -13.54 13.61 15.49
C VAL A 186 -12.09 14.06 15.56
N GLU A 187 -11.50 13.96 16.74
CA GLU A 187 -10.07 14.11 16.97
C GLU A 187 -9.45 12.73 17.18
N PHE A 188 -8.33 12.45 16.54
CA PHE A 188 -7.61 11.19 16.66
C PHE A 188 -6.40 11.33 17.59
N ALA A 189 -5.94 10.21 18.12
CA ALA A 189 -4.71 10.15 18.91
C ALA A 189 -3.51 10.64 18.06
N PRO A 190 -2.50 11.27 18.70
CA PRO A 190 -1.29 11.68 18.01
C PRO A 190 -0.61 10.51 17.31
N VAL A 191 -0.20 10.71 16.05
CA VAL A 191 0.47 9.69 15.22
C VAL A 191 1.62 10.30 14.42
N SER A 192 2.57 9.46 13.98
CA SER A 192 3.59 9.90 13.04
C SER A 192 2.97 10.22 11.66
N LEU A 193 3.65 11.06 10.87
CA LEU A 193 3.23 11.31 9.47
C LEU A 193 3.17 10.00 8.67
N THR A 194 4.08 9.05 8.94
CA THR A 194 4.04 7.73 8.31
C THR A 194 2.73 7.00 8.65
N THR A 195 2.34 6.95 9.93
CA THR A 195 1.10 6.31 10.35
C THR A 195 -0.12 7.05 9.80
N LEU A 196 -0.10 8.37 9.79
CA LEU A 196 -1.20 9.19 9.28
C LEU A 196 -1.48 8.88 7.80
N VAL A 197 -0.46 8.94 6.95
CA VAL A 197 -0.59 8.64 5.50
C VAL A 197 -0.95 7.18 5.25
N ASP A 198 -0.55 6.27 6.15
CA ASP A 198 -0.86 4.84 6.09
C ASP A 198 -2.22 4.47 6.72
N SER A 199 -3.06 5.45 7.03
CA SER A 199 -4.37 5.24 7.68
C SER A 199 -5.46 6.09 7.03
N PRO A 200 -5.85 5.81 5.78
CA PRO A 200 -6.93 6.53 5.11
C PRO A 200 -8.24 6.46 5.90
N LEU A 201 -9.19 7.30 5.51
CA LEU A 201 -10.52 7.36 6.11
C LEU A 201 -11.57 7.37 5.02
N ILE A 202 -12.48 6.40 5.06
CA ILE A 202 -13.69 6.41 4.24
C ILE A 202 -14.90 6.86 5.07
N ALA A 203 -15.82 7.60 4.47
CA ALA A 203 -17.05 7.98 5.15
C ALA A 203 -18.22 8.11 4.17
N GLY A 204 -19.44 7.95 4.67
CA GLY A 204 -20.62 8.06 3.81
C GLY A 204 -21.95 8.06 4.57
N VAL A 205 -23.01 8.38 3.82
CA VAL A 205 -24.41 8.28 4.27
C VAL A 205 -24.78 6.81 4.48
N HIS A 206 -24.42 5.96 3.48
CA HIS A 206 -24.65 4.53 3.51
C HIS A 206 -23.38 3.85 4.00
N TYR A 207 -23.40 3.44 5.27
CA TYR A 207 -22.25 2.87 5.97
C TYR A 207 -22.63 1.65 6.78
N LEU A 208 -21.81 0.60 6.69
CA LEU A 208 -21.96 -0.61 7.48
C LEU A 208 -20.59 -1.06 8.02
N ARG A 209 -20.51 -1.34 9.32
CA ARG A 209 -19.35 -1.99 9.94
C ARG A 209 -19.68 -3.43 10.28
N ILE A 210 -18.81 -4.35 9.90
CA ILE A 210 -18.94 -5.79 10.12
C ILE A 210 -17.74 -6.30 10.90
N ASP A 211 -17.96 -7.01 12.00
CA ASP A 211 -16.91 -7.70 12.74
C ASP A 211 -16.52 -9.01 12.01
N LEU A 212 -15.26 -9.11 11.62
CA LEU A 212 -14.64 -10.28 11.00
C LEU A 212 -13.70 -11.03 11.95
N THR A 213 -13.60 -10.64 13.21
CA THR A 213 -12.72 -11.26 14.22
C THR A 213 -13.06 -12.73 14.41
N THR A 214 -12.10 -13.62 14.21
CA THR A 214 -12.33 -15.08 14.20
C THR A 214 -12.08 -15.76 15.54
N ALA A 215 -11.23 -15.17 16.41
CA ALA A 215 -10.92 -15.69 17.73
C ALA A 215 -10.56 -14.56 18.69
N ALA A 216 -10.87 -14.73 19.98
CA ALA A 216 -10.67 -13.71 21.01
C ALA A 216 -9.20 -13.29 21.22
N GLU A 217 -8.25 -14.12 20.80
CA GLU A 217 -6.81 -13.86 20.94
C GLU A 217 -6.19 -13.20 19.70
N THR A 218 -6.97 -13.01 18.62
CA THR A 218 -6.51 -12.31 17.43
C THR A 218 -6.76 -10.81 17.56
N PRO A 219 -5.96 -9.95 16.89
CA PRO A 219 -6.33 -8.55 16.72
C PRO A 219 -7.74 -8.40 16.15
N ALA A 220 -8.43 -7.32 16.49
CA ALA A 220 -9.73 -7.03 15.89
C ALA A 220 -9.60 -6.87 14.37
N HIS A 221 -10.56 -7.44 13.63
CA HIS A 221 -10.68 -7.29 12.19
C HIS A 221 -12.07 -6.78 11.90
N GLU A 222 -12.16 -5.63 11.28
CA GLU A 222 -13.41 -4.99 10.93
C GLU A 222 -13.45 -4.74 9.41
N MET A 223 -14.65 -4.86 8.83
CA MET A 223 -14.91 -4.40 7.48
C MET A 223 -15.81 -3.18 7.57
N ASP A 224 -15.28 -2.06 7.12
CA ASP A 224 -15.98 -0.78 7.01
C ASP A 224 -16.41 -0.59 5.56
N LEU A 225 -17.71 -0.61 5.31
CA LEU A 225 -18.31 -0.47 3.99
C LEU A 225 -18.94 0.91 3.84
N VAL A 226 -18.66 1.58 2.74
CA VAL A 226 -19.43 2.74 2.26
C VAL A 226 -19.92 2.45 0.85
N ALA A 227 -21.12 2.93 0.49
CA ALA A 227 -21.69 2.63 -0.80
C ALA A 227 -22.51 3.80 -1.38
N ASP A 228 -22.74 3.78 -2.69
CA ASP A 228 -23.60 4.76 -3.36
C ASP A 228 -25.06 4.65 -2.90
N SER A 229 -25.53 3.45 -2.50
CA SER A 229 -26.86 3.23 -1.97
C SER A 229 -26.88 2.22 -0.79
N GLU A 230 -27.91 2.27 0.04
CA GLU A 230 -28.15 1.32 1.14
C GLU A 230 -28.27 -0.13 0.63
N ALA A 231 -28.81 -0.32 -0.61
CA ALA A 231 -28.99 -1.64 -1.19
C ALA A 231 -27.66 -2.34 -1.49
N ASP A 232 -26.60 -1.60 -1.78
CA ASP A 232 -25.28 -2.14 -2.15
C ASP A 232 -24.50 -2.64 -0.93
N LEU A 233 -24.90 -2.24 0.28
CA LEU A 233 -24.35 -2.77 1.53
C LEU A 233 -24.84 -4.19 1.86
N ALA A 234 -25.81 -4.73 1.11
CA ALA A 234 -26.33 -6.05 1.37
C ALA A 234 -25.28 -7.12 1.01
N MET A 235 -24.93 -7.95 1.98
CA MET A 235 -23.96 -9.03 1.82
C MET A 235 -24.65 -10.39 2.05
N LYS A 236 -24.39 -11.34 1.16
CA LYS A 236 -24.88 -12.72 1.34
C LYS A 236 -24.16 -13.39 2.52
N PRO A 237 -24.84 -14.24 3.31
CA PRO A 237 -24.22 -14.94 4.45
C PRO A 237 -22.98 -15.76 4.07
N GLU A 238 -22.96 -16.37 2.88
CA GLU A 238 -21.81 -17.11 2.37
C GLU A 238 -20.59 -16.22 2.12
N HIS A 239 -20.77 -15.00 1.59
CA HIS A 239 -19.68 -14.05 1.39
C HIS A 239 -19.12 -13.59 2.74
N LEU A 240 -19.98 -13.28 3.73
CA LEU A 240 -19.53 -12.95 5.08
C LEU A 240 -18.73 -14.07 5.72
N ALA A 241 -19.18 -15.33 5.55
CA ALA A 241 -18.45 -16.50 6.04
C ALA A 241 -17.07 -16.64 5.36
N ALA A 242 -17.00 -16.36 4.05
CA ALA A 242 -15.76 -16.39 3.29
C ALA A 242 -14.76 -15.30 3.74
N TYR A 243 -15.21 -14.06 4.00
CA TYR A 243 -14.34 -13.01 4.54
C TYR A 243 -13.81 -13.32 5.95
N ARG A 244 -14.62 -13.94 6.81
CA ARG A 244 -14.13 -14.45 8.10
C ARG A 244 -13.10 -15.56 7.91
N LYS A 245 -13.32 -16.46 6.96
CA LYS A 245 -12.36 -17.51 6.64
C LYS A 245 -11.07 -16.94 6.04
N LEU A 246 -11.15 -15.86 5.23
CA LEU A 246 -9.98 -15.13 4.74
C LEU A 246 -9.07 -14.68 5.89
N VAL A 247 -9.61 -14.07 6.94
CA VAL A 247 -8.84 -13.65 8.12
C VAL A 247 -8.14 -14.84 8.79
N ALA A 248 -8.82 -15.99 8.89
CA ALA A 248 -8.26 -17.21 9.49
C ALA A 248 -7.16 -17.82 8.62
N GLU A 249 -7.41 -17.99 7.31
CA GLU A 249 -6.48 -18.59 6.35
C GLU A 249 -5.20 -17.75 6.19
N THR A 250 -5.34 -16.42 6.11
CA THR A 250 -4.19 -15.50 6.04
C THR A 250 -3.34 -15.59 7.31
N GLY A 251 -3.98 -15.65 8.48
CA GLY A 251 -3.27 -15.86 9.74
C GLY A 251 -2.54 -17.19 9.82
N ALA A 252 -3.11 -18.26 9.26
CA ALA A 252 -2.49 -19.58 9.19
C ALA A 252 -1.32 -19.60 8.18
N LEU A 253 -1.47 -18.89 7.05
CA LEU A 253 -0.45 -18.78 6.02
C LEU A 253 0.84 -18.14 6.56
N PHE A 254 0.74 -16.99 7.22
CA PHE A 254 1.89 -16.23 7.68
C PHE A 254 2.37 -16.57 9.10
N GLY A 255 1.50 -17.10 9.96
CA GLY A 255 1.83 -17.54 11.32
C GLY A 255 2.06 -16.42 12.35
N ALA A 256 2.12 -15.16 11.93
CA ALA A 256 2.26 -13.99 12.79
C ALA A 256 1.43 -12.82 12.23
N ARG A 257 1.18 -11.79 13.04
CA ARG A 257 0.48 -10.57 12.64
C ARG A 257 1.29 -9.36 13.05
N HIS A 258 1.49 -8.39 12.12
CA HIS A 258 2.32 -7.21 12.32
C HIS A 258 1.46 -5.94 12.35
N TYR A 259 0.32 -6.01 13.04
CA TYR A 259 -0.65 -4.94 13.24
C TYR A 259 -1.39 -5.11 14.58
N ARG A 260 -1.96 -4.01 15.09
CA ARG A 260 -2.73 -3.99 16.34
C ARG A 260 -4.21 -4.32 16.12
N GLN A 261 -4.71 -3.95 14.95
CA GLN A 261 -6.06 -4.18 14.42
C GLN A 261 -5.98 -4.13 12.91
N TYR A 262 -7.03 -4.57 12.20
CA TYR A 262 -7.06 -4.43 10.75
C TYR A 262 -8.46 -4.01 10.29
N HIS A 263 -8.52 -2.97 9.45
CA HIS A 263 -9.72 -2.44 8.85
C HIS A 263 -9.72 -2.69 7.34
N PHE A 264 -10.67 -3.48 6.86
CA PHE A 264 -10.97 -3.54 5.44
C PHE A 264 -11.85 -2.33 5.11
N LEU A 265 -11.25 -1.27 4.58
CA LEU A 265 -11.97 -0.09 4.11
C LEU A 265 -12.41 -0.39 2.67
N TYR A 266 -13.70 -0.57 2.48
CA TYR A 266 -14.23 -1.04 1.22
C TYR A 266 -15.35 -0.13 0.72
N THR A 267 -15.07 0.60 -0.36
CA THR A 267 -16.00 1.51 -1.03
C THR A 267 -16.63 0.81 -2.23
N LEU A 268 -17.96 0.82 -2.31
CA LEU A 268 -18.75 0.24 -3.38
C LEU A 268 -19.43 1.36 -4.17
N SER A 269 -18.83 1.74 -5.30
CA SER A 269 -19.25 2.96 -6.01
C SER A 269 -18.87 2.93 -7.49
N ASP A 270 -19.80 3.39 -8.32
CA ASP A 270 -19.55 3.73 -9.72
C ASP A 270 -19.26 5.23 -9.91
N GLN A 271 -19.17 6.01 -8.80
CA GLN A 271 -18.96 7.46 -8.83
C GLN A 271 -17.51 7.87 -8.55
N VAL A 272 -16.70 6.95 -8.04
CA VAL A 272 -15.27 7.15 -7.73
C VAL A 272 -14.44 6.04 -8.36
N GLY A 273 -13.17 6.36 -8.69
CA GLY A 273 -12.32 5.43 -9.44
C GLY A 273 -11.93 4.19 -8.65
N GLU A 274 -12.02 3.03 -9.28
CA GLU A 274 -11.66 1.72 -8.72
C GLU A 274 -10.16 1.63 -8.44
N HIS A 275 -9.81 1.08 -7.27
CA HIS A 275 -8.43 0.81 -6.88
C HIS A 275 -8.33 -0.15 -5.69
N GLY A 276 -7.12 -0.67 -5.46
CA GLY A 276 -6.65 -1.22 -4.20
C GLY A 276 -5.41 -0.48 -3.76
N LEU A 277 -5.29 -0.23 -2.46
CA LEU A 277 -4.11 0.38 -1.86
C LEU A 277 -3.89 -0.19 -0.47
N GLU A 278 -2.73 -0.75 -0.29
CA GLU A 278 -2.35 -1.46 0.92
C GLU A 278 -1.82 -0.56 2.03
N HIS A 279 -2.15 -0.90 3.26
CA HIS A 279 -1.68 -0.26 4.48
C HIS A 279 -1.30 -1.30 5.54
N HIS A 280 -0.58 -0.89 6.61
CA HIS A 280 -0.19 -1.83 7.68
C HIS A 280 -1.41 -2.38 8.44
N GLU A 281 -2.36 -1.52 8.79
CA GLU A 281 -3.50 -1.82 9.66
C GLU A 281 -4.84 -1.64 8.94
N SER A 282 -4.81 -1.43 7.62
CA SER A 282 -5.99 -1.35 6.76
C SER A 282 -5.62 -1.62 5.30
N ASN A 283 -6.61 -1.62 4.46
CA ASN A 283 -6.51 -1.36 3.03
C ASN A 283 -7.49 -0.25 2.68
N ASP A 284 -7.30 0.38 1.52
CA ASP A 284 -8.24 1.29 0.89
C ASP A 284 -8.60 0.70 -0.47
N SER A 285 -9.83 0.19 -0.59
CA SER A 285 -10.27 -0.53 -1.78
C SER A 285 -11.60 0.00 -2.29
N VAL A 286 -11.65 0.27 -3.59
CA VAL A 286 -12.86 0.69 -4.30
C VAL A 286 -13.18 -0.31 -5.38
N ALA A 287 -14.43 -0.80 -5.39
CA ALA A 287 -14.98 -1.68 -6.41
C ALA A 287 -16.34 -1.14 -6.91
N ALA A 288 -16.80 -1.68 -8.03
CA ALA A 288 -18.10 -1.34 -8.59
C ALA A 288 -19.23 -1.47 -7.56
N GLU A 289 -20.26 -0.58 -7.61
CA GLU A 289 -21.32 -0.49 -6.59
C GLU A 289 -22.01 -1.83 -6.29
N ARG A 290 -22.19 -2.68 -7.31
CA ARG A 290 -22.94 -3.94 -7.20
C ARG A 290 -22.10 -5.17 -6.87
N THR A 291 -20.83 -5.02 -6.53
CA THR A 291 -19.86 -6.11 -6.36
C THR A 291 -20.31 -7.19 -5.35
N LEU A 292 -21.00 -6.82 -4.28
CA LEU A 292 -21.49 -7.81 -3.29
C LEU A 292 -22.77 -8.52 -3.73
N LEU A 293 -23.45 -8.07 -4.77
CA LEU A 293 -24.76 -8.54 -5.21
C LEU A 293 -24.73 -9.26 -6.55
N ASP A 294 -23.96 -8.75 -7.53
CA ASP A 294 -23.80 -9.36 -8.85
C ASP A 294 -22.72 -10.45 -8.79
N PRO A 295 -23.05 -11.71 -9.17
CA PRO A 295 -22.09 -12.82 -9.10
C PRO A 295 -20.85 -12.65 -10.03
N ASP A 296 -21.02 -12.00 -11.18
CA ASP A 296 -19.93 -11.77 -12.12
C ASP A 296 -18.95 -10.74 -11.55
N LEU A 297 -19.46 -9.61 -11.03
CA LEU A 297 -18.63 -8.59 -10.36
C LEU A 297 -17.98 -9.17 -9.10
N HIS A 298 -18.73 -9.93 -8.29
CA HIS A 298 -18.14 -10.58 -7.12
C HIS A 298 -16.96 -11.48 -7.49
N MET A 299 -17.04 -12.25 -8.56
CA MET A 299 -15.96 -13.09 -9.06
C MET A 299 -14.77 -12.25 -9.54
N LEU A 300 -15.00 -11.15 -10.27
CA LEU A 300 -13.93 -10.28 -10.78
C LEU A 300 -13.16 -9.57 -9.67
N TYR A 301 -13.85 -9.16 -8.59
CA TYR A 301 -13.22 -8.46 -7.45
C TYR A 301 -12.87 -9.36 -6.27
N ALA A 302 -13.08 -10.70 -6.39
CA ALA A 302 -12.91 -11.63 -5.28
C ALA A 302 -11.49 -11.65 -4.67
N SER A 303 -10.47 -11.39 -5.48
CA SER A 303 -9.07 -11.35 -5.01
C SER A 303 -8.62 -9.97 -4.53
N LEU A 304 -9.39 -8.89 -4.70
CA LEU A 304 -8.99 -7.54 -4.32
C LEU A 304 -8.66 -7.43 -2.82
N LEU A 305 -9.62 -7.72 -1.95
CA LEU A 305 -9.38 -7.64 -0.50
C LEU A 305 -8.35 -8.67 0.01
N PRO A 306 -8.29 -9.93 -0.47
CA PRO A 306 -7.20 -10.85 -0.16
C PRO A 306 -5.81 -10.35 -0.56
N HIS A 307 -5.67 -9.72 -1.73
CA HIS A 307 -4.44 -9.11 -2.22
C HIS A 307 -3.98 -7.99 -1.26
N GLU A 308 -4.84 -7.00 -1.02
CA GLU A 308 -4.53 -5.88 -0.14
C GLU A 308 -4.25 -6.33 1.31
N PHE A 309 -4.95 -7.35 1.79
CA PHE A 309 -4.69 -7.89 3.13
C PHE A 309 -3.33 -8.60 3.21
N ALA A 310 -2.95 -9.38 2.20
CA ALA A 310 -1.65 -10.05 2.15
C ALA A 310 -0.48 -9.04 2.16
N HIS A 311 -0.69 -7.85 1.62
CA HIS A 311 0.29 -6.77 1.65
C HIS A 311 0.65 -6.30 3.06
N SER A 312 -0.20 -6.48 4.07
CA SER A 312 0.19 -6.18 5.45
C SER A 312 1.47 -6.92 5.86
N TRP A 313 1.73 -8.11 5.28
CA TRP A 313 2.95 -8.88 5.45
C TRP A 313 3.96 -8.67 4.31
N ASN A 314 3.53 -8.89 3.05
CA ASN A 314 4.40 -8.75 1.88
C ASN A 314 4.28 -7.35 1.27
N GLY A 315 5.05 -6.41 1.79
CA GLY A 315 5.05 -5.01 1.36
C GLY A 315 5.09 -4.04 2.52
N LYS A 316 4.20 -4.18 3.49
CA LYS A 316 4.18 -3.26 4.65
C LYS A 316 5.15 -3.73 5.73
N TYR A 317 5.08 -4.98 6.17
CA TYR A 317 6.05 -5.53 7.12
C TYR A 317 7.38 -5.88 6.43
N ARG A 318 7.38 -6.83 5.48
CA ARG A 318 8.57 -7.13 4.68
C ARG A 318 8.54 -6.28 3.41
N ARG A 319 9.46 -5.35 3.31
CA ARG A 319 9.48 -4.34 2.23
C ARG A 319 10.80 -4.38 1.46
N PRO A 320 10.79 -4.38 0.10
CA PRO A 320 12.01 -4.19 -0.68
C PRO A 320 12.80 -2.97 -0.20
N ALA A 321 14.11 -3.13 -0.05
CA ALA A 321 14.96 -2.04 0.43
C ALA A 321 14.84 -0.77 -0.44
N GLY A 322 14.63 -0.94 -1.74
CA GLY A 322 14.42 0.18 -2.67
C GLY A 322 13.10 0.94 -2.49
N LEU A 323 12.13 0.35 -1.79
CA LEU A 323 10.83 0.99 -1.49
C LEU A 323 10.74 1.52 -0.05
N ALA A 324 11.76 1.25 0.79
CA ALA A 324 11.80 1.68 2.18
C ALA A 324 12.49 3.06 2.30
N THR A 325 11.75 4.13 2.04
CA THR A 325 12.23 5.52 2.08
C THR A 325 11.98 6.16 3.45
N ARG A 326 12.77 7.18 3.83
CA ARG A 326 12.62 7.89 5.12
C ARG A 326 11.51 8.93 5.11
N ASN A 327 11.14 9.39 3.92
CA ASN A 327 10.10 10.40 3.74
C ASN A 327 9.52 10.33 2.33
N TYR A 328 8.50 11.12 2.06
CA TYR A 328 7.77 11.10 0.79
C TYR A 328 8.41 11.92 -0.33
N GLN A 329 9.64 12.42 -0.16
CA GLN A 329 10.41 13.09 -1.21
C GLN A 329 11.49 12.19 -1.82
N GLU A 330 11.89 11.13 -1.11
CA GLU A 330 12.91 10.19 -1.57
C GLU A 330 12.35 9.26 -2.65
N PRO A 331 13.04 9.10 -3.79
CA PRO A 331 12.59 8.22 -4.86
C PRO A 331 12.53 6.76 -4.45
N MET A 332 11.48 6.06 -4.86
CA MET A 332 11.32 4.62 -4.71
C MET A 332 11.93 3.88 -5.91
N ILE A 333 12.57 2.74 -5.66
CA ILE A 333 13.15 1.85 -6.68
C ILE A 333 12.33 0.57 -6.75
N GLY A 334 11.70 0.34 -7.91
CA GLY A 334 10.73 -0.74 -8.11
C GLY A 334 11.32 -2.08 -8.60
N ASP A 335 12.62 -2.33 -8.43
CA ASP A 335 13.30 -3.52 -8.99
C ASP A 335 12.78 -4.87 -8.46
N LEU A 336 12.19 -4.90 -7.27
CA LEU A 336 11.59 -6.08 -6.66
C LEU A 336 10.05 -6.05 -6.63
N LEU A 337 9.39 -5.27 -7.49
CA LEU A 337 7.92 -5.25 -7.56
C LEU A 337 7.32 -6.60 -7.97
N TRP A 338 8.04 -7.44 -8.70
CA TRP A 338 7.62 -8.81 -8.98
C TRP A 338 7.58 -9.72 -7.72
N VAL A 339 8.26 -9.32 -6.62
CA VAL A 339 8.12 -9.93 -5.28
C VAL A 339 7.02 -9.22 -4.51
N TYR A 340 7.06 -7.87 -4.48
CA TYR A 340 6.10 -7.07 -3.73
C TYR A 340 4.67 -7.29 -4.23
N GLU A 341 4.45 -7.15 -5.53
CA GLU A 341 3.14 -7.25 -6.18
C GLU A 341 2.87 -8.67 -6.69
N GLY A 342 3.83 -9.25 -7.42
CA GLY A 342 3.62 -10.54 -8.06
C GLY A 342 3.43 -11.71 -7.09
N LEU A 343 4.14 -11.73 -5.94
CA LEU A 343 3.85 -12.70 -4.89
C LEU A 343 2.49 -12.40 -4.23
N THR A 344 2.16 -11.14 -4.06
CA THR A 344 0.87 -10.77 -3.47
C THR A 344 -0.30 -11.12 -4.38
N ASP A 345 -0.16 -10.98 -5.71
CA ASP A 345 -1.15 -11.48 -6.68
C ASP A 345 -1.38 -12.99 -6.53
N TYR A 346 -0.28 -13.76 -6.50
CA TYR A 346 -0.36 -15.20 -6.27
C TYR A 346 -1.06 -15.53 -4.95
N LEU A 347 -0.67 -14.85 -3.85
CA LEU A 347 -1.25 -15.10 -2.53
C LEU A 347 -2.70 -14.60 -2.42
N GLY A 348 -3.04 -13.48 -3.05
CA GLY A 348 -4.38 -12.92 -3.07
C GLY A 348 -5.38 -13.87 -3.77
N ASN A 349 -5.01 -14.38 -4.93
CA ASN A 349 -5.80 -15.36 -5.66
C ASN A 349 -5.92 -16.70 -4.91
N LEU A 350 -4.81 -17.19 -4.34
CA LEU A 350 -4.80 -18.41 -3.51
C LEU A 350 -5.66 -18.25 -2.25
N LEU A 351 -5.61 -17.12 -1.57
CA LEU A 351 -6.41 -16.83 -0.38
C LEU A 351 -7.89 -16.64 -0.72
N ALA A 352 -8.21 -16.07 -1.88
CA ALA A 352 -9.59 -15.97 -2.37
C ALA A 352 -10.20 -17.36 -2.59
N GLU A 353 -9.44 -18.30 -3.16
CA GLU A 353 -9.88 -19.70 -3.31
C GLU A 353 -9.98 -20.40 -1.95
N ARG A 354 -8.93 -20.36 -1.13
CA ARG A 354 -8.91 -21.01 0.19
C ARG A 354 -10.03 -20.53 1.11
N SER A 355 -10.39 -19.25 1.03
CA SER A 355 -11.48 -18.67 1.82
C SER A 355 -12.87 -19.00 1.28
N GLY A 356 -12.97 -19.34 0.00
CA GLY A 356 -14.23 -19.60 -0.69
C GLY A 356 -14.87 -18.37 -1.32
N LEU A 357 -14.11 -17.27 -1.47
CA LEU A 357 -14.50 -16.10 -2.29
C LEU A 357 -14.49 -16.47 -3.78
N LEU A 358 -13.56 -17.34 -4.19
CA LEU A 358 -13.53 -18.01 -5.50
C LEU A 358 -13.71 -19.52 -5.31
N SER A 359 -14.37 -20.17 -6.26
CA SER A 359 -14.27 -21.63 -6.39
C SER A 359 -12.95 -22.01 -7.06
N GLU A 360 -12.54 -23.27 -6.90
CA GLU A 360 -11.37 -23.84 -7.58
C GLU A 360 -11.43 -23.66 -9.11
N GLU A 361 -12.63 -23.80 -9.71
CA GLU A 361 -12.84 -23.61 -11.15
C GLU A 361 -12.64 -22.14 -11.54
N GLN A 362 -13.23 -21.20 -10.79
CA GLN A 362 -13.09 -19.76 -11.04
C GLN A 362 -11.63 -19.31 -10.91
N TYR A 363 -10.90 -19.79 -9.91
CA TYR A 363 -9.46 -19.52 -9.77
C TYR A 363 -8.67 -20.03 -10.98
N ARG A 364 -8.92 -21.27 -11.43
CA ARG A 364 -8.26 -21.80 -12.64
C ARG A 364 -8.60 -21.01 -13.90
N GLU A 365 -9.83 -20.56 -14.05
CA GLU A 365 -10.27 -19.75 -15.19
C GLU A 365 -9.60 -18.36 -15.20
N ALA A 366 -9.50 -17.72 -14.03
CA ALA A 366 -8.81 -16.45 -13.87
C ALA A 366 -7.31 -16.58 -14.21
N LEU A 367 -6.64 -17.60 -13.65
CA LEU A 367 -5.23 -17.90 -13.92
C LEU A 367 -5.01 -18.21 -15.41
N ALA A 368 -5.90 -18.97 -16.05
CA ALA A 368 -5.81 -19.28 -17.48
C ALA A 368 -5.96 -18.01 -18.34
N SER A 369 -6.88 -17.11 -17.99
CA SER A 369 -7.08 -15.82 -18.66
C SER A 369 -5.82 -14.94 -18.57
N SER A 370 -5.26 -14.81 -17.36
CA SER A 370 -4.03 -14.09 -17.09
C SER A 370 -2.85 -14.65 -17.88
N ALA A 371 -2.65 -15.97 -17.81
CA ALA A 371 -1.59 -16.67 -18.54
C ALA A 371 -1.71 -16.50 -20.06
N ALA A 372 -2.91 -16.60 -20.62
CA ALA A 372 -3.18 -16.43 -22.05
C ALA A 372 -2.89 -15.01 -22.51
N SER A 373 -3.35 -14.01 -21.76
CA SER A 373 -3.05 -12.59 -22.04
C SER A 373 -1.55 -12.33 -22.07
N LEU A 374 -0.78 -12.88 -21.12
CA LEU A 374 0.67 -12.72 -21.06
C LEU A 374 1.39 -13.46 -22.18
N ASP A 375 0.94 -14.67 -22.55
CA ASP A 375 1.58 -15.50 -23.58
C ASP A 375 1.50 -14.86 -24.97
N HIS A 376 0.50 -14.01 -25.20
CA HIS A 376 0.31 -13.28 -26.45
C HIS A 376 0.86 -11.84 -26.43
N ARG A 377 1.54 -11.40 -25.37
CA ARG A 377 2.15 -10.07 -25.30
C ARG A 377 3.44 -9.99 -26.12
N SER A 378 3.38 -9.38 -27.28
CA SER A 378 4.52 -9.23 -28.20
C SER A 378 5.68 -8.41 -27.61
N GLY A 379 5.43 -7.53 -26.65
CA GLY A 379 6.46 -6.76 -25.95
C GLY A 379 7.48 -7.61 -25.19
N ARG A 380 7.14 -8.85 -24.86
CA ARG A 380 8.04 -9.81 -24.17
C ARG A 380 9.33 -10.09 -24.93
N ILE A 381 9.34 -9.96 -26.25
CA ILE A 381 10.53 -10.21 -27.09
C ILE A 381 11.63 -9.15 -26.98
N TRP A 382 11.31 -7.98 -26.40
CA TRP A 382 12.28 -6.89 -26.27
C TRP A 382 12.42 -6.34 -24.86
N ARG A 383 11.37 -6.45 -24.03
CA ARG A 383 11.34 -5.90 -22.66
C ARG A 383 11.28 -7.02 -21.62
N PRO A 384 12.33 -7.22 -20.80
CA PRO A 384 12.28 -8.14 -19.66
C PRO A 384 11.33 -7.62 -18.57
N LEU A 385 10.88 -8.52 -17.70
CA LEU A 385 9.95 -8.19 -16.61
C LEU A 385 10.54 -7.16 -15.65
N GLU A 386 11.82 -7.30 -15.31
CA GLU A 386 12.52 -6.37 -14.41
C GLU A 386 12.47 -4.92 -14.93
N ASP A 387 12.54 -4.71 -16.25
CA ASP A 387 12.46 -3.37 -16.81
C ASP A 387 11.05 -2.77 -16.68
N THR A 388 9.98 -3.59 -16.73
CA THR A 388 8.62 -3.09 -16.46
C THR A 388 8.49 -2.63 -15.01
N ALA A 389 9.05 -3.37 -14.07
CA ALA A 389 9.05 -3.06 -12.65
C ALA A 389 9.84 -1.76 -12.37
N ARG A 390 11.05 -1.63 -12.90
CA ARG A 390 11.88 -0.42 -12.76
C ARG A 390 11.24 0.82 -13.40
N SER A 391 10.48 0.61 -14.48
CA SER A 391 9.83 1.68 -15.25
C SER A 391 8.42 2.03 -14.75
N VAL A 392 7.97 1.50 -13.63
CA VAL A 392 6.62 1.72 -13.06
C VAL A 392 6.25 3.19 -12.94
N GLN A 393 7.22 4.04 -12.61
CA GLN A 393 7.02 5.49 -12.45
C GLN A 393 6.39 6.16 -13.69
N MET A 394 6.69 5.64 -14.88
CA MET A 394 6.18 6.15 -16.15
C MET A 394 5.07 5.26 -16.73
N LEU A 395 5.24 3.95 -16.64
CA LEU A 395 4.38 3.01 -17.35
C LEU A 395 2.97 2.91 -16.76
N ARG A 396 2.82 3.08 -15.44
CA ARG A 396 1.50 3.08 -14.77
C ARG A 396 0.57 4.22 -15.25
N LEU A 397 1.13 5.29 -15.81
CA LEU A 397 0.38 6.44 -16.35
C LEU A 397 0.04 6.30 -17.84
N MET A 398 0.55 5.27 -18.50
CA MET A 398 0.34 5.10 -19.93
C MET A 398 -1.06 4.54 -20.18
N GLY A 399 -1.78 5.17 -21.10
CA GLY A 399 -3.06 4.65 -21.55
C GLY A 399 -2.95 3.27 -22.22
N PRO A 400 -4.08 2.61 -22.54
CA PRO A 400 -4.12 1.23 -23.03
C PRO A 400 -3.52 1.03 -24.42
N GLN A 401 -3.21 2.11 -25.16
CA GLN A 401 -2.70 2.03 -26.51
C GLN A 401 -1.36 1.30 -26.54
N TRP A 402 -1.27 0.27 -27.38
CA TRP A 402 -0.07 -0.54 -27.53
C TRP A 402 0.36 -1.28 -26.25
N SER A 403 -0.58 -1.60 -25.35
CA SER A 403 -0.30 -2.30 -24.09
C SER A 403 0.46 -3.62 -24.32
N SER A 404 0.08 -4.41 -25.33
CA SER A 404 0.77 -5.66 -25.68
C SER A 404 2.23 -5.43 -26.09
N TRP A 405 2.54 -4.35 -26.84
CA TRP A 405 3.90 -4.05 -27.28
C TRP A 405 4.75 -3.37 -26.20
N ARG A 406 4.12 -2.50 -25.40
CA ARG A 406 4.81 -1.74 -24.35
C ARG A 406 5.18 -2.61 -23.16
N ARG A 407 4.30 -3.48 -22.71
CA ARG A 407 4.27 -4.08 -21.38
C ARG A 407 4.30 -2.99 -20.28
N SER A 408 3.54 -3.08 -19.24
CA SER A 408 3.55 -2.04 -18.20
C SER A 408 3.56 -2.62 -16.79
N LEU A 409 2.44 -3.17 -16.35
CA LEU A 409 2.24 -3.70 -15.00
C LEU A 409 2.39 -5.24 -14.96
N ASP A 410 3.07 -5.84 -15.92
CA ASP A 410 3.20 -7.28 -16.06
C ASP A 410 3.83 -7.96 -14.83
N TYR A 411 4.54 -7.21 -13.99
CA TYR A 411 5.12 -7.72 -12.76
C TYR A 411 4.06 -8.21 -11.73
N TYR A 412 2.78 -7.83 -11.87
CA TYR A 412 1.65 -8.43 -11.16
C TYR A 412 1.36 -9.83 -11.72
N PRO A 413 0.73 -9.98 -12.89
CA PRO A 413 0.27 -11.30 -13.34
C PRO A 413 1.42 -12.22 -13.77
N GLU A 414 2.52 -11.69 -14.31
CA GLU A 414 3.68 -12.54 -14.64
C GLU A 414 4.46 -12.93 -13.37
N GLY A 415 4.48 -12.05 -12.37
CA GLY A 415 4.99 -12.37 -11.05
C GLY A 415 4.19 -13.49 -10.41
N GLU A 416 2.85 -13.48 -10.51
CA GLU A 416 1.99 -14.58 -10.08
C GLU A 416 2.42 -15.93 -10.71
N LEU A 417 2.63 -15.97 -12.04
CA LEU A 417 3.08 -17.19 -12.72
C LEU A 417 4.47 -17.66 -12.28
N ILE A 418 5.38 -16.73 -12.00
CA ILE A 418 6.72 -17.05 -11.47
C ILE A 418 6.61 -17.67 -10.07
N TRP A 419 5.77 -17.11 -9.20
CA TRP A 419 5.59 -17.62 -7.84
C TRP A 419 4.82 -18.94 -7.80
N LEU A 420 3.89 -19.16 -8.73
CA LEU A 420 3.30 -20.47 -8.97
C LEU A 420 4.37 -21.50 -9.36
N GLU A 421 5.33 -21.14 -10.24
CA GLU A 421 6.43 -22.04 -10.60
C GLU A 421 7.33 -22.33 -9.39
N VAL A 422 7.60 -21.34 -8.55
CA VAL A 422 8.37 -21.53 -7.30
C VAL A 422 7.67 -22.51 -6.37
N ASP A 423 6.35 -22.36 -6.15
CA ASP A 423 5.57 -23.30 -5.32
C ASP A 423 5.59 -24.73 -5.89
N ALA A 424 5.36 -24.87 -7.20
CA ALA A 424 5.40 -26.16 -7.88
C ALA A 424 6.79 -26.84 -7.74
N ILE A 425 7.89 -26.09 -7.87
CA ILE A 425 9.25 -26.63 -7.68
C ILE A 425 9.46 -27.08 -6.23
N ILE A 426 9.06 -26.26 -5.23
CA ILE A 426 9.17 -26.65 -3.81
C ILE A 426 8.43 -27.96 -3.57
N ARG A 427 7.17 -28.07 -4.02
CA ARG A 427 6.35 -29.29 -3.89
C ARG A 427 7.00 -30.50 -4.55
N GLN A 428 7.51 -30.37 -5.77
CA GLN A 428 8.18 -31.45 -6.50
C GLN A 428 9.45 -31.91 -5.78
N GLN A 429 10.33 -30.98 -5.39
CA GLN A 429 11.61 -31.31 -4.73
C GLN A 429 11.43 -31.95 -3.35
N THR A 430 10.35 -31.61 -2.67
CA THR A 430 10.06 -32.10 -1.31
C THR A 430 9.00 -33.22 -1.28
N HIS A 431 8.57 -33.71 -2.45
CA HIS A 431 7.50 -34.70 -2.56
C HIS A 431 6.21 -34.27 -1.82
N GLY A 432 5.88 -32.98 -1.89
CA GLY A 432 4.70 -32.38 -1.26
C GLY A 432 4.82 -32.14 0.25
N GLN A 433 6.00 -32.33 0.85
CA GLN A 433 6.20 -32.06 2.28
C GLN A 433 6.29 -30.57 2.61
N HIS A 434 6.73 -29.75 1.67
CA HIS A 434 6.80 -28.29 1.78
C HIS A 434 6.12 -27.63 0.61
N SER A 435 5.75 -26.38 0.80
CA SER A 435 5.12 -25.50 -0.18
C SER A 435 5.60 -24.06 0.00
N LEU A 436 5.08 -23.14 -0.81
CA LEU A 436 5.34 -21.71 -0.64
C LEU A 436 4.80 -21.17 0.70
N ASP A 437 3.84 -21.83 1.35
CA ASP A 437 3.40 -21.50 2.71
C ASP A 437 4.56 -21.55 3.72
N ASP A 438 5.50 -22.48 3.55
CA ASP A 438 6.68 -22.58 4.43
C ASP A 438 7.64 -21.41 4.22
N PHE A 439 7.78 -20.94 2.97
CA PHE A 439 8.49 -19.70 2.67
C PHE A 439 7.78 -18.50 3.32
N CYS A 440 6.47 -18.38 3.16
CA CYS A 440 5.69 -17.29 3.75
C CYS A 440 5.85 -17.23 5.28
N ARG A 441 5.74 -18.36 5.98
CA ARG A 441 5.94 -18.42 7.44
C ARG A 441 7.35 -18.01 7.86
N ARG A 442 8.39 -18.38 7.08
CA ARG A 442 9.78 -18.02 7.37
C ARG A 442 10.05 -16.55 7.09
N PHE A 443 9.64 -16.11 5.91
CA PHE A 443 10.02 -14.78 5.38
C PHE A 443 9.18 -13.67 5.98
N HIS A 444 7.88 -13.92 6.21
CA HIS A 444 6.92 -12.92 6.69
C HIS A 444 6.43 -13.17 8.12
N GLY A 445 6.72 -14.32 8.71
CA GLY A 445 6.30 -14.68 10.06
C GLY A 445 7.12 -14.00 11.15
N GLY A 446 7.46 -14.74 12.20
CA GLY A 446 8.21 -14.24 13.36
C GLY A 446 7.29 -13.93 14.53
N GLN A 447 7.58 -12.85 15.26
CA GLN A 447 6.80 -12.46 16.43
C GLN A 447 5.71 -11.45 16.03
N SER A 448 4.46 -11.74 16.41
CA SER A 448 3.36 -10.77 16.26
C SER A 448 3.60 -9.51 17.07
N GLY A 449 3.19 -8.36 16.54
CA GLY A 449 3.40 -7.07 17.20
C GLY A 449 2.82 -5.89 16.42
N PRO A 450 3.08 -4.65 16.86
CA PRO A 450 2.63 -3.46 16.16
C PRO A 450 3.31 -3.32 14.78
N PRO A 451 2.79 -2.43 13.90
CA PRO A 451 3.39 -2.14 12.62
C PRO A 451 4.89 -1.84 12.71
N MET A 452 5.66 -2.47 11.84
CA MET A 452 7.09 -2.21 11.66
C MET A 452 7.50 -2.56 10.23
N VAL A 453 8.63 -2.04 9.77
CA VAL A 453 9.20 -2.35 8.46
C VAL A 453 10.51 -3.11 8.65
N VAL A 454 10.61 -4.28 8.01
CA VAL A 454 11.85 -5.07 7.90
C VAL A 454 12.18 -5.18 6.42
N SER A 455 13.13 -4.39 5.96
CA SER A 455 13.52 -4.36 4.55
C SER A 455 14.25 -5.64 4.13
N TYR A 456 14.18 -5.93 2.82
CA TYR A 456 14.86 -7.09 2.23
C TYR A 456 15.44 -6.78 0.85
N THR A 457 16.37 -7.62 0.43
CA THR A 457 17.02 -7.62 -0.88
C THR A 457 16.67 -8.89 -1.67
N PHE A 458 17.05 -8.96 -2.93
CA PHE A 458 16.96 -10.18 -3.74
C PHE A 458 17.64 -11.38 -3.06
N ASP A 459 18.84 -11.17 -2.48
CA ASP A 459 19.59 -12.26 -1.83
C ASP A 459 18.90 -12.77 -0.56
N ASP A 460 18.13 -11.93 0.12
CA ASP A 460 17.31 -12.35 1.28
C ASP A 460 16.17 -13.28 0.84
N VAL A 461 15.53 -13.00 -0.31
CA VAL A 461 14.49 -13.87 -0.89
C VAL A 461 15.09 -15.22 -1.27
N VAL A 462 16.21 -15.23 -1.99
CA VAL A 462 16.93 -16.45 -2.40
C VAL A 462 17.35 -17.28 -1.19
N ARG A 463 17.86 -16.64 -0.14
CA ARG A 463 18.26 -17.33 1.10
C ARG A 463 17.06 -17.98 1.77
N ALA A 464 15.95 -17.28 1.92
CA ALA A 464 14.73 -17.82 2.55
C ALA A 464 14.14 -19.00 1.76
N LEU A 465 14.16 -18.95 0.42
CA LEU A 465 13.76 -20.08 -0.41
C LEU A 465 14.67 -21.29 -0.23
N ASN A 466 16.01 -21.09 -0.17
CA ASN A 466 16.96 -22.17 0.08
C ASN A 466 16.82 -22.80 1.47
N GLU A 467 16.31 -22.07 2.45
CA GLU A 467 16.00 -22.60 3.77
C GLU A 467 14.74 -23.51 3.76
N VAL A 468 13.85 -23.35 2.79
CA VAL A 468 12.70 -24.25 2.59
C VAL A 468 13.11 -25.48 1.83
N THR A 469 13.76 -25.31 0.68
CA THR A 469 14.34 -26.39 -0.09
C THR A 469 15.54 -25.90 -0.92
N PRO A 470 16.69 -26.62 -0.88
CA PRO A 470 17.84 -26.27 -1.68
C PRO A 470 17.54 -26.38 -3.19
N TYR A 471 17.75 -25.29 -3.93
CA TYR A 471 17.60 -25.24 -5.36
C TYR A 471 18.41 -24.04 -5.91
N ASP A 472 18.69 -23.99 -7.20
CA ASP A 472 19.33 -22.82 -7.80
C ASP A 472 18.32 -21.68 -8.05
N TRP A 473 17.74 -21.19 -6.94
CA TRP A 473 16.74 -20.12 -6.96
C TRP A 473 17.26 -18.83 -7.61
N ALA A 474 18.55 -18.54 -7.38
CA ALA A 474 19.14 -17.32 -7.90
C ALA A 474 19.15 -17.30 -9.42
N SER A 475 19.56 -18.41 -10.05
CA SER A 475 19.57 -18.51 -11.52
C SER A 475 18.15 -18.54 -12.09
N LEU A 476 17.25 -19.33 -11.48
CA LEU A 476 15.85 -19.39 -11.92
C LEU A 476 15.20 -18.00 -11.93
N LEU A 477 15.24 -17.31 -10.78
CA LEU A 477 14.56 -16.01 -10.64
C LEU A 477 15.18 -14.94 -11.54
N ARG A 478 16.52 -14.88 -11.64
CA ARG A 478 17.17 -13.93 -12.56
C ARG A 478 16.83 -14.21 -14.02
N ASP A 479 16.72 -15.48 -14.41
CA ASP A 479 16.29 -15.83 -15.76
C ASP A 479 14.85 -15.38 -16.01
N ARG A 480 13.92 -15.67 -15.11
CA ARG A 480 12.51 -15.30 -15.27
C ARG A 480 12.27 -13.80 -15.35
N VAL A 481 12.97 -13.00 -14.54
CA VAL A 481 12.75 -11.54 -14.50
C VAL A 481 13.64 -10.76 -15.48
N GLY A 482 14.83 -11.28 -15.81
CA GLY A 482 15.83 -10.55 -16.59
C GLY A 482 15.91 -10.96 -18.07
N SER A 483 15.36 -12.12 -18.47
CA SER A 483 15.39 -12.55 -19.87
C SER A 483 14.17 -12.05 -20.65
N THR A 484 14.32 -12.06 -21.98
CA THR A 484 13.20 -11.87 -22.92
C THR A 484 12.77 -13.22 -23.46
N SER A 485 11.48 -13.41 -23.72
CA SER A 485 10.91 -14.65 -24.24
C SER A 485 9.72 -14.37 -25.13
N THR A 486 9.42 -15.26 -26.06
CA THR A 486 8.20 -15.20 -26.88
C THR A 486 6.96 -15.69 -26.11
N HIS A 487 7.15 -16.44 -25.03
CA HIS A 487 6.08 -17.05 -24.25
C HIS A 487 6.13 -16.64 -22.77
N ALA A 488 4.98 -16.66 -22.12
CA ALA A 488 4.86 -16.46 -20.68
C ALA A 488 5.54 -17.61 -19.89
N PRO A 489 5.90 -17.41 -18.61
CA PRO A 489 6.49 -18.47 -17.79
C PRO A 489 5.41 -19.47 -17.32
N LEU A 490 4.99 -20.38 -18.18
CA LEU A 490 3.94 -21.38 -17.91
C LEU A 490 4.43 -22.58 -17.08
N GLY A 491 5.70 -22.58 -16.65
CA GLY A 491 6.33 -23.69 -15.96
C GLY A 491 5.61 -24.13 -14.66
N GLY A 492 4.96 -23.22 -13.95
CA GLY A 492 4.14 -23.55 -12.77
C GLY A 492 2.91 -24.38 -13.15
N ILE A 493 2.16 -23.92 -14.14
CA ILE A 493 0.96 -24.61 -14.65
C ILE A 493 1.31 -26.03 -15.12
N GLU A 494 2.40 -26.18 -15.89
CA GLU A 494 2.84 -27.46 -16.42
C GLU A 494 3.31 -28.43 -15.33
N ARG A 495 4.03 -27.94 -14.33
CA ARG A 495 4.54 -28.75 -13.20
C ARG A 495 3.43 -29.26 -12.30
N ASP A 496 2.34 -28.51 -12.18
CA ASP A 496 1.15 -28.94 -11.46
C ASP A 496 0.23 -29.86 -12.26
N GLY A 497 0.67 -30.29 -13.46
CA GLY A 497 -0.02 -31.25 -14.30
C GLY A 497 -1.12 -30.67 -15.20
N TRP A 498 -1.17 -29.34 -15.31
CA TRP A 498 -2.12 -28.63 -16.17
C TRP A 498 -1.46 -28.17 -17.46
N ARG A 499 -2.27 -27.79 -18.42
CA ARG A 499 -1.83 -27.21 -19.68
C ARG A 499 -2.80 -26.11 -20.11
N LEU A 500 -2.26 -24.93 -20.44
CA LEU A 500 -3.03 -23.87 -21.09
C LEU A 500 -3.48 -24.33 -22.50
N ILE A 501 -4.76 -24.22 -22.75
CA ILE A 501 -5.37 -24.52 -24.07
C ILE A 501 -6.22 -23.33 -24.51
N TYR A 502 -6.34 -23.15 -25.80
CA TYR A 502 -7.17 -22.14 -26.43
C TYR A 502 -8.32 -22.79 -27.18
N ASN A 503 -9.52 -22.25 -27.03
CA ASN A 503 -10.70 -22.66 -27.76
C ASN A 503 -11.64 -21.47 -28.00
N ASP A 504 -12.74 -21.68 -28.73
CA ASP A 504 -13.73 -20.66 -29.06
C ASP A 504 -14.89 -20.57 -28.04
N GLN A 505 -14.76 -21.22 -26.89
CA GLN A 505 -15.77 -21.23 -25.82
C GLN A 505 -15.28 -20.39 -24.64
N PRO A 506 -15.74 -19.12 -24.51
CA PRO A 506 -15.36 -18.29 -23.38
C PRO A 506 -15.84 -18.93 -22.07
N ASN A 507 -14.93 -19.04 -21.10
CA ASN A 507 -15.23 -19.50 -19.74
C ASN A 507 -16.03 -18.45 -18.94
N ALA A 508 -16.41 -18.75 -17.69
CA ALA A 508 -17.21 -17.83 -16.89
C ALA A 508 -16.47 -16.53 -16.59
N PHE A 509 -15.16 -16.59 -16.29
CA PHE A 509 -14.34 -15.42 -16.01
C PHE A 509 -14.21 -14.50 -17.24
N THR A 510 -13.92 -15.07 -18.42
CA THR A 510 -13.86 -14.30 -19.68
C THR A 510 -15.20 -13.63 -20.00
N LYS A 511 -16.33 -14.33 -19.81
CA LYS A 511 -17.68 -13.73 -20.02
C LYS A 511 -17.96 -12.58 -19.06
N ALA A 512 -17.52 -12.68 -17.82
CA ALA A 512 -17.68 -11.62 -16.84
C ALA A 512 -16.85 -10.38 -17.22
N LEU A 513 -15.60 -10.56 -17.65
CA LEU A 513 -14.75 -9.46 -18.16
C LEU A 513 -15.38 -8.77 -19.38
N GLU A 514 -15.86 -9.56 -20.38
CA GLU A 514 -16.54 -9.01 -21.56
C GLU A 514 -17.78 -8.20 -21.18
N LYS A 515 -18.57 -8.68 -20.21
CA LYS A 515 -19.77 -7.99 -19.69
C LYS A 515 -19.40 -6.70 -18.95
N ALA A 516 -18.31 -6.67 -18.21
CA ALA A 516 -17.80 -5.48 -17.54
C ALA A 516 -17.18 -4.46 -18.52
N GLY A 517 -17.03 -4.81 -19.81
CA GLY A 517 -16.46 -3.94 -20.83
C GLY A 517 -14.93 -3.99 -20.90
N GLU A 518 -14.31 -4.90 -20.19
CA GLU A 518 -12.87 -5.15 -20.28
C GLU A 518 -12.58 -6.06 -21.48
N VAL A 519 -11.96 -5.51 -22.49
CA VAL A 519 -11.50 -6.26 -23.67
C VAL A 519 -10.14 -6.87 -23.34
N LEU A 520 -10.06 -8.18 -23.36
CA LEU A 520 -8.82 -8.96 -23.20
C LEU A 520 -7.78 -8.69 -24.30
#